data_24c94565cb7342c9e9f1fd0ca6ac4e04
#
_entry.id   24c94565cb7342c9e9f1fd0ca6ac4e04
#
_cell.length_a   1.000
_cell.length_b   1.000
_cell.length_c   1.000
_cell.angle_alpha   90.00
_cell.angle_beta   90.00
_cell.angle_gamma   90.00
#
_symmetry.space_group_name_H-M   'P 1'
#
loop_
_entity.id
_entity.type
_entity.pdbx_description
1 polymer ?
#
loop_
_entity_poly.entity_id
_entity_poly.type
_entity_poly.pdbx_seq_one_letter_code
_entity_poly.pdbx_strand_id
1 'polypeptide(L)'
;MTFNQPQTLKTIAEIIGAQMIGDDHFPVLGTNEIHRVKSGEIVFVNHPKYYDKALNSEATIILIDKEVDCPPGKALLVSDDPFRDFNKINTHFTKIYNFTDELHEVEVGEGPKIHSSAVLGNDIKIGKNCHIFPNVVIGDRTIIGDNVIIQSGTVLGGDAFYYRKVDGNFDRLISVGNVIIENNVEIGNNCTIDRGVTDSTIIGEGSILDNQIQIGHDTIIGKKCLIASQTGIAGCCIIEDEVTIWGQVGMASGVRVESGTVLLAKCGVNRDLKKGTYFGLIAEEFKQFLRKEIKVKNLK
;
A
#
# COMPACT_ATOMS: atom_id res chain seq x y z
N MET A 1 -0.70 3.21 10.58
CA MET A 1 -1.10 2.34 11.72
C MET A 1 -1.52 3.20 12.89
N THR A 2 -2.74 3.03 13.40
CA THR A 2 -3.23 3.75 14.59
C THR A 2 -2.98 2.89 15.82
N PHE A 3 -2.49 3.49 16.90
CA PHE A 3 -2.30 2.79 18.17
C PHE A 3 -3.64 2.55 18.87
N ASN A 4 -3.78 1.46 19.57
CA ASN A 4 -5.00 1.14 20.34
C ASN A 4 -5.31 2.20 21.42
N GLN A 5 -4.29 2.86 21.94
CA GLN A 5 -4.39 3.97 22.89
C GLN A 5 -3.32 5.01 22.55
N PRO A 6 -3.60 6.31 22.70
CA PRO A 6 -2.58 7.36 22.54
C PRO A 6 -1.39 7.11 23.47
N GLN A 7 -0.19 7.30 22.92
CA GLN A 7 1.06 7.23 23.67
C GLN A 7 1.60 8.64 23.94
N THR A 8 2.64 8.76 24.75
CA THR A 8 3.38 10.02 24.91
C THR A 8 4.65 10.00 24.08
N LEU A 9 5.14 11.18 23.69
CA LEU A 9 6.42 11.31 23.00
C LEU A 9 7.54 10.63 23.77
N LYS A 10 7.55 10.82 25.10
CA LYS A 10 8.51 10.19 26.01
C LYS A 10 8.49 8.66 25.92
N THR A 11 7.30 8.05 25.96
CA THR A 11 7.16 6.59 25.82
C THR A 11 7.77 6.10 24.50
N ILE A 12 7.50 6.78 23.40
CA ILE A 12 8.07 6.41 22.11
C ILE A 12 9.58 6.57 22.10
N ALA A 13 10.10 7.68 22.62
CA ALA A 13 11.53 7.93 22.74
C ALA A 13 12.25 6.84 23.54
N GLU A 14 11.66 6.39 24.66
CA GLU A 14 12.20 5.29 25.48
C GLU A 14 12.21 3.95 24.74
N ILE A 15 11.16 3.62 23.96
CA ILE A 15 11.07 2.37 23.17
C ILE A 15 12.23 2.28 22.17
N ILE A 16 12.57 3.38 21.52
CA ILE A 16 13.59 3.39 20.45
C ILE A 16 14.97 3.86 20.93
N GLY A 17 15.08 4.44 22.12
CA GLY A 17 16.31 5.02 22.64
C GLY A 17 16.71 6.33 21.92
N ALA A 18 15.74 7.10 21.42
CA ALA A 18 16.00 8.34 20.69
C ALA A 18 16.00 9.57 21.61
N GLN A 19 16.75 10.60 21.22
CA GLN A 19 16.61 11.92 21.80
C GLN A 19 15.31 12.54 21.33
N MET A 20 14.56 13.16 22.24
CA MET A 20 13.33 13.88 21.88
C MET A 20 13.50 15.39 21.97
N ILE A 21 12.80 16.12 21.10
CA ILE A 21 12.67 17.58 21.11
C ILE A 21 11.17 17.88 21.07
N GLY A 22 10.66 18.41 22.18
CA GLY A 22 9.23 18.70 22.38
C GLY A 22 8.79 18.37 23.81
N ASP A 23 7.49 18.47 24.04
CA ASP A 23 6.90 18.17 25.36
C ASP A 23 6.87 16.65 25.60
N ASP A 24 7.30 16.20 26.77
CA ASP A 24 7.26 14.79 27.21
C ASP A 24 5.90 14.13 26.97
N HIS A 25 4.83 14.89 27.19
CA HIS A 25 3.43 14.45 27.10
C HIS A 25 2.81 14.68 25.73
N PHE A 26 3.58 15.09 24.72
CA PHE A 26 3.06 15.29 23.37
C PHE A 26 2.36 14.01 22.89
N PRO A 27 1.09 14.09 22.44
CA PRO A 27 0.32 12.89 22.10
C PRO A 27 0.78 12.26 20.79
N VAL A 28 0.95 10.95 20.81
CA VAL A 28 1.32 10.12 19.65
C VAL A 28 0.21 9.10 19.44
N LEU A 29 -0.43 9.17 18.27
CA LEU A 29 -1.61 8.36 17.93
C LEU A 29 -1.29 7.17 17.04
N GLY A 30 -0.13 7.17 16.39
CA GLY A 30 0.23 6.12 15.46
C GLY A 30 1.46 6.44 14.62
N THR A 31 1.66 5.62 13.60
CA THR A 31 2.71 5.78 12.58
C THR A 31 2.10 5.79 11.20
N ASN A 32 2.64 6.57 10.26
CA ASN A 32 2.19 6.52 8.88
C ASN A 32 3.30 6.92 7.90
N GLU A 33 3.07 6.67 6.64
CA GLU A 33 3.95 7.15 5.58
C GLU A 33 3.64 8.62 5.23
N ILE A 34 4.67 9.34 4.78
CA ILE A 34 4.65 10.80 4.59
C ILE A 34 3.53 11.31 3.66
N HIS A 35 3.01 10.48 2.78
CA HIS A 35 1.95 10.85 1.83
C HIS A 35 0.52 10.63 2.38
N ARG A 36 0.39 9.97 3.54
CA ARG A 36 -0.89 9.64 4.18
C ARG A 36 -0.95 10.04 5.65
N VAL A 37 0.16 10.56 6.20
CA VAL A 37 0.28 10.92 7.61
C VAL A 37 -0.72 12.00 8.01
N LYS A 38 -1.24 11.87 9.22
CA LYS A 38 -2.20 12.80 9.84
C LYS A 38 -1.61 13.38 11.12
N SER A 39 -2.28 14.41 11.65
CA SER A 39 -1.94 14.96 12.95
C SER A 39 -1.98 13.89 14.04
N GLY A 40 -0.98 13.87 14.92
CA GLY A 40 -0.79 12.85 15.96
C GLY A 40 0.03 11.63 15.50
N GLU A 41 0.36 11.50 14.24
CA GLU A 41 1.13 10.35 13.73
C GLU A 41 2.61 10.69 13.55
N ILE A 42 3.43 9.65 13.64
CA ILE A 42 4.87 9.68 13.38
C ILE A 42 5.12 9.40 11.90
N VAL A 43 5.93 10.22 11.26
CA VAL A 43 6.57 9.91 9.99
C VAL A 43 8.08 9.79 10.20
N PHE A 44 8.76 8.94 9.45
CA PHE A 44 10.22 8.91 9.48
C PHE A 44 10.85 9.54 8.23
N VAL A 45 12.03 10.11 8.41
CA VAL A 45 12.86 10.63 7.32
C VAL A 45 14.34 10.41 7.67
N ASN A 46 15.11 9.91 6.71
CA ASN A 46 16.52 9.56 6.86
C ASN A 46 17.39 10.11 5.72
N HIS A 47 16.90 11.11 4.98
CA HIS A 47 17.64 11.73 3.90
C HIS A 47 17.31 13.22 3.79
N PRO A 48 18.31 14.14 3.76
CA PRO A 48 18.09 15.59 3.77
C PRO A 48 17.15 16.12 2.69
N LYS A 49 17.13 15.49 1.52
CA LYS A 49 16.21 15.84 0.42
C LYS A 49 14.73 15.85 0.82
N TYR A 50 14.37 15.07 1.83
CA TYR A 50 12.97 14.88 2.25
C TYR A 50 12.64 15.54 3.59
N TYR A 51 13.62 16.22 4.25
CA TYR A 51 13.37 16.89 5.53
C TYR A 51 12.26 17.91 5.42
N ASP A 52 12.35 18.83 4.47
CA ASP A 52 11.32 19.87 4.29
C ASP A 52 9.95 19.27 4.04
N LYS A 53 9.88 18.17 3.27
CA LYS A 53 8.62 17.47 3.02
C LYS A 53 8.04 16.87 4.32
N ALA A 54 8.87 16.28 5.18
CA ALA A 54 8.43 15.72 6.45
C ALA A 54 8.05 16.80 7.45
N LEU A 55 8.88 17.84 7.61
CA LEU A 55 8.65 18.93 8.53
C LEU A 55 7.42 19.76 8.17
N ASN A 56 7.05 19.86 6.89
CA ASN A 56 5.87 20.56 6.41
C ASN A 56 4.66 19.64 6.14
N SER A 57 4.76 18.33 6.41
CA SER A 57 3.64 17.41 6.29
C SER A 57 2.60 17.62 7.40
N GLU A 58 1.50 16.87 7.36
CA GLU A 58 0.51 16.86 8.46
C GLU A 58 1.01 16.11 9.72
N ALA A 59 2.12 15.36 9.62
CA ALA A 59 2.72 14.72 10.77
C ALA A 59 3.04 15.73 11.88
N THR A 60 2.72 15.38 13.09
CA THR A 60 3.12 16.20 14.25
C THR A 60 4.35 15.65 14.96
N ILE A 61 4.74 14.41 14.65
CA ILE A 61 5.98 13.82 15.16
C ILE A 61 6.85 13.36 13.99
N ILE A 62 8.10 13.82 13.95
CA ILE A 62 9.05 13.45 12.90
C ILE A 62 10.21 12.68 13.50
N LEU A 63 10.34 11.41 13.11
CA LEU A 63 11.51 10.59 13.40
C LEU A 63 12.59 10.89 12.33
N ILE A 64 13.71 11.46 12.74
CA ILE A 64 14.71 12.05 11.85
C ILE A 64 16.13 11.65 12.27
N ASP A 65 17.05 11.56 11.31
CA ASP A 65 18.44 11.16 11.55
C ASP A 65 19.38 12.30 12.00
N LYS A 66 18.86 13.52 12.07
CA LYS A 66 19.64 14.68 12.50
C LYS A 66 18.75 15.70 13.21
N GLU A 67 19.31 16.33 14.24
CA GLU A 67 18.67 17.47 14.88
C GLU A 67 18.52 18.66 13.90
N VAL A 68 17.32 19.21 13.82
CA VAL A 68 16.96 20.36 13.00
C VAL A 68 16.01 21.26 13.78
N ASP A 69 15.75 22.47 13.29
CA ASP A 69 14.75 23.35 13.88
C ASP A 69 13.37 22.70 13.85
N CYS A 70 12.77 22.55 15.03
CA CYS A 70 11.45 21.93 15.16
C CYS A 70 10.35 22.97 14.87
N PRO A 71 9.48 22.77 13.88
CA PRO A 71 8.39 23.70 13.60
C PRO A 71 7.40 23.77 14.78
N PRO A 72 6.76 24.94 15.00
CA PRO A 72 5.74 25.09 16.03
C PRO A 72 4.63 24.03 15.92
N GLY A 73 4.22 23.44 17.05
CA GLY A 73 3.17 22.43 17.11
C GLY A 73 3.64 21.02 16.68
N LYS A 74 4.93 20.81 16.51
CA LYS A 74 5.53 19.50 16.19
C LYS A 74 6.53 19.07 17.26
N ALA A 75 6.95 17.82 17.18
CA ALA A 75 8.00 17.24 17.99
C ALA A 75 8.96 16.42 17.11
N LEU A 76 10.22 16.29 17.53
CA LEU A 76 11.20 15.47 16.84
C LEU A 76 11.64 14.31 17.74
N LEU A 77 11.88 13.17 17.11
CA LEU A 77 12.62 12.03 17.64
C LEU A 77 13.90 11.90 16.82
N VAL A 78 15.03 12.21 17.44
CA VAL A 78 16.34 12.19 16.75
C VAL A 78 17.00 10.82 16.99
N SER A 79 17.20 10.07 15.92
CA SER A 79 17.75 8.71 15.92
C SER A 79 18.87 8.58 14.92
N ASP A 80 19.89 7.78 15.22
CA ASP A 80 20.96 7.42 14.28
C ASP A 80 20.46 6.55 13.11
N ASP A 81 19.32 5.88 13.26
CA ASP A 81 18.67 5.07 12.22
C ASP A 81 17.13 5.12 12.30
N PRO A 82 16.51 6.15 11.72
CA PRO A 82 15.06 6.31 11.72
C PRO A 82 14.29 5.14 11.08
N PHE A 83 14.85 4.48 10.08
CA PHE A 83 14.23 3.32 9.44
C PHE A 83 14.14 2.12 10.39
N ARG A 84 15.25 1.79 11.06
CA ARG A 84 15.30 0.75 12.10
C ARG A 84 14.30 1.04 13.22
N ASP A 85 14.30 2.28 13.69
CA ASP A 85 13.52 2.65 14.85
C ASP A 85 12.03 2.80 14.52
N PHE A 86 11.68 3.17 13.29
CA PHE A 86 10.30 3.10 12.81
C PHE A 86 9.78 1.65 12.79
N ASN A 87 10.61 0.69 12.37
CA ASN A 87 10.30 -0.73 12.49
C ASN A 87 10.10 -1.16 13.95
N LYS A 88 10.95 -0.70 14.89
CA LYS A 88 10.80 -1.01 16.32
C LYS A 88 9.47 -0.49 16.87
N ILE A 89 9.08 0.74 16.53
CA ILE A 89 7.78 1.31 16.93
C ILE A 89 6.65 0.44 16.38
N ASN A 90 6.66 0.16 15.08
CA ASN A 90 5.60 -0.60 14.43
C ASN A 90 5.45 -2.00 15.03
N THR A 91 6.54 -2.70 15.27
CA THR A 91 6.52 -4.05 15.84
C THR A 91 6.21 -4.07 17.34
N HIS A 92 6.46 -2.98 18.06
CA HIS A 92 6.08 -2.86 19.48
C HIS A 92 4.56 -2.76 19.66
N PHE A 93 3.88 -2.02 18.79
CA PHE A 93 2.44 -1.78 18.90
C PHE A 93 1.57 -2.70 18.03
N THR A 94 2.18 -3.54 17.19
CA THR A 94 1.44 -4.48 16.35
C THR A 94 1.96 -5.89 16.55
N LYS A 95 1.06 -6.80 16.90
CA LYS A 95 1.39 -8.22 16.94
C LYS A 95 1.62 -8.71 15.51
N ILE A 96 2.81 -9.24 15.26
CA ILE A 96 3.14 -9.93 14.01
C ILE A 96 2.84 -11.40 14.21
N TYR A 97 1.92 -11.95 13.43
CA TYR A 97 1.55 -13.34 13.47
C TYR A 97 2.38 -14.15 12.50
N ASN A 98 2.67 -15.40 12.86
CA ASN A 98 3.20 -16.40 11.96
C ASN A 98 2.07 -17.33 11.56
N PHE A 99 2.05 -17.83 10.32
CA PHE A 99 1.04 -18.79 9.86
C PHE A 99 1.01 -20.11 10.65
N THR A 100 1.98 -20.33 11.54
CA THR A 100 2.07 -21.49 12.43
C THR A 100 1.47 -21.22 13.82
N ASP A 101 1.13 -19.98 14.13
CA ASP A 101 0.53 -19.66 15.43
C ASP A 101 -0.92 -20.15 15.46
N GLU A 102 -1.31 -20.79 16.57
CA GLU A 102 -2.72 -21.12 16.79
C GLU A 102 -3.53 -19.84 17.05
N LEU A 103 -4.54 -19.77 16.48
CA LEU A 103 -5.59 -19.02 15.92
C LEU A 103 -6.53 -18.24 16.82
N HIS A 104 -7.20 -17.27 16.54
CA HIS A 104 -7.37 -16.32 15.46
C HIS A 104 -8.82 -15.86 15.48
N GLU A 105 -9.03 -14.61 15.75
CA GLU A 105 -10.35 -14.04 15.66
C GLU A 105 -10.68 -13.81 14.17
N VAL A 106 -11.58 -14.63 13.64
CA VAL A 106 -12.16 -14.44 12.31
C VAL A 106 -13.64 -14.15 12.47
N GLU A 107 -14.04 -12.91 12.22
CA GLU A 107 -15.44 -12.52 12.20
C GLU A 107 -16.02 -12.78 10.81
N VAL A 108 -17.07 -13.61 10.73
CA VAL A 108 -17.73 -13.97 9.47
C VAL A 108 -19.20 -13.59 9.52
N GLY A 109 -19.64 -12.81 8.52
CA GLY A 109 -21.04 -12.42 8.38
C GLY A 109 -21.96 -13.58 8.01
N GLU A 110 -23.19 -13.29 7.60
CA GLU A 110 -24.18 -14.29 7.21
C GLU A 110 -23.98 -14.72 5.74
N GLY A 111 -24.00 -16.02 5.47
CA GLY A 111 -24.09 -16.61 4.14
C GLY A 111 -22.81 -16.72 3.30
N PRO A 112 -21.58 -16.45 3.77
CA PRO A 112 -20.39 -16.66 2.96
C PRO A 112 -20.17 -18.14 2.61
N LYS A 113 -19.63 -18.36 1.41
CA LYS A 113 -19.15 -19.68 0.94
C LYS A 113 -17.63 -19.63 0.87
N ILE A 114 -16.99 -20.19 1.89
CA ILE A 114 -15.53 -20.24 2.00
C ILE A 114 -15.10 -21.67 1.72
N HIS A 115 -14.26 -21.88 0.68
CA HIS A 115 -13.75 -23.20 0.35
C HIS A 115 -12.81 -23.70 1.45
N SER A 116 -12.87 -24.98 1.77
CA SER A 116 -12.10 -25.60 2.87
C SER A 116 -10.57 -25.54 2.70
N SER A 117 -10.08 -25.29 1.48
CA SER A 117 -8.65 -25.07 1.21
C SER A 117 -8.24 -23.60 1.24
N ALA A 118 -9.12 -22.68 1.58
CA ALA A 118 -8.73 -21.30 1.83
C ALA A 118 -7.97 -21.19 3.15
N VAL A 119 -6.90 -20.40 3.16
CA VAL A 119 -6.08 -20.15 4.35
C VAL A 119 -6.44 -18.76 4.87
N LEU A 120 -6.86 -18.68 6.12
CA LEU A 120 -7.21 -17.45 6.80
C LEU A 120 -6.16 -17.13 7.87
N GLY A 121 -5.64 -15.92 7.88
CA GLY A 121 -4.80 -15.36 8.93
C GLY A 121 -5.61 -14.93 10.16
N ASN A 122 -5.13 -13.92 10.86
CA ASN A 122 -5.68 -13.48 12.15
C ASN A 122 -6.42 -12.15 12.03
N ASP A 123 -7.37 -11.90 12.95
CA ASP A 123 -8.12 -10.64 13.05
C ASP A 123 -8.82 -10.26 11.72
N ILE A 124 -9.34 -11.25 11.02
CA ILE A 124 -9.99 -11.08 9.71
C ILE A 124 -11.48 -10.80 9.90
N LYS A 125 -12.00 -9.89 9.07
CA LYS A 125 -13.44 -9.63 8.97
C LYS A 125 -13.93 -9.95 7.56
N ILE A 126 -14.96 -10.79 7.44
CA ILE A 126 -15.60 -11.18 6.18
C ILE A 126 -17.06 -10.82 6.26
N GLY A 127 -17.52 -9.98 5.34
CA GLY A 127 -18.90 -9.56 5.22
C GLY A 127 -19.85 -10.67 4.76
N LYS A 128 -21.09 -10.29 4.44
CA LYS A 128 -22.16 -11.22 4.06
C LYS A 128 -22.02 -11.69 2.61
N ASN A 129 -22.53 -12.91 2.35
CA ASN A 129 -22.66 -13.48 1.00
C ASN A 129 -21.37 -13.51 0.17
N CYS A 130 -20.21 -13.53 0.78
CA CYS A 130 -18.93 -13.61 0.08
C CYS A 130 -18.70 -15.01 -0.49
N HIS A 131 -18.00 -15.08 -1.63
CA HIS A 131 -17.59 -16.33 -2.23
C HIS A 131 -16.04 -16.39 -2.29
N ILE A 132 -15.42 -17.21 -1.46
CA ILE A 132 -13.97 -17.40 -1.39
C ILE A 132 -13.63 -18.78 -1.93
N PHE A 133 -12.93 -18.80 -3.05
CA PHE A 133 -12.65 -19.99 -3.85
C PHE A 133 -11.44 -20.79 -3.33
N PRO A 134 -11.15 -21.97 -3.92
CA PRO A 134 -10.04 -22.81 -3.48
C PRO A 134 -8.68 -22.11 -3.49
N ASN A 135 -7.85 -22.40 -2.49
CA ASN A 135 -6.46 -21.93 -2.37
C ASN A 135 -6.30 -20.41 -2.31
N VAL A 136 -7.34 -19.69 -1.91
CA VAL A 136 -7.23 -18.27 -1.56
C VAL A 136 -6.51 -18.17 -0.22
N VAL A 137 -5.57 -17.22 -0.12
CA VAL A 137 -4.88 -16.87 1.13
C VAL A 137 -5.27 -15.47 1.53
N ILE A 138 -5.79 -15.31 2.75
CA ILE A 138 -6.18 -14.02 3.31
C ILE A 138 -5.27 -13.74 4.52
N GLY A 139 -4.40 -12.75 4.38
CA GLY A 139 -3.47 -12.33 5.43
C GLY A 139 -4.16 -11.59 6.58
N ASP A 140 -3.41 -11.42 7.66
CA ASP A 140 -3.89 -10.85 8.92
C ASP A 140 -4.55 -9.47 8.75
N ARG A 141 -5.55 -9.21 9.58
CA ARG A 141 -6.27 -7.94 9.68
C ARG A 141 -6.99 -7.50 8.39
N THR A 142 -7.11 -8.40 7.42
CA THR A 142 -7.85 -8.11 6.18
C THR A 142 -9.34 -7.93 6.48
N ILE A 143 -9.90 -6.88 5.88
CA ILE A 143 -11.34 -6.57 5.99
C ILE A 143 -11.97 -6.75 4.61
N ILE A 144 -12.99 -7.59 4.54
CA ILE A 144 -13.74 -7.91 3.32
C ILE A 144 -15.19 -7.51 3.54
N GLY A 145 -15.72 -6.67 2.66
CA GLY A 145 -17.11 -6.22 2.67
C GLY A 145 -18.09 -7.29 2.23
N ASP A 146 -19.32 -6.88 1.95
CA ASP A 146 -20.41 -7.77 1.54
C ASP A 146 -20.37 -8.10 0.05
N ASN A 147 -20.87 -9.29 -0.33
CA ASN A 147 -21.00 -9.78 -1.72
C ASN A 147 -19.66 -9.80 -2.50
N VAL A 148 -18.54 -10.01 -1.84
CA VAL A 148 -17.23 -10.06 -2.48
C VAL A 148 -16.97 -11.45 -3.04
N ILE A 149 -16.35 -11.50 -4.24
CA ILE A 149 -15.94 -12.73 -4.89
C ILE A 149 -14.42 -12.73 -5.03
N ILE A 150 -13.75 -13.77 -4.50
CA ILE A 150 -12.29 -13.94 -4.61
C ILE A 150 -12.01 -15.30 -5.25
N GLN A 151 -11.49 -15.28 -6.46
CA GLN A 151 -11.19 -16.47 -7.25
C GLN A 151 -9.93 -17.18 -6.78
N SER A 152 -9.79 -18.43 -7.25
CA SER A 152 -8.77 -19.38 -6.79
C SER A 152 -7.33 -18.85 -6.87
N GLY A 153 -6.53 -19.17 -5.86
CA GLY A 153 -5.10 -18.88 -5.81
C GLY A 153 -4.74 -17.43 -5.53
N THR A 154 -5.73 -16.56 -5.32
CA THR A 154 -5.48 -15.15 -4.98
C THR A 154 -4.98 -15.02 -3.55
N VAL A 155 -4.00 -14.12 -3.36
CA VAL A 155 -3.36 -13.81 -2.08
C VAL A 155 -3.63 -12.36 -1.70
N LEU A 156 -4.25 -12.15 -0.55
CA LEU A 156 -4.45 -10.85 0.05
C LEU A 156 -3.53 -10.68 1.26
N GLY A 157 -2.89 -9.54 1.40
CA GLY A 157 -2.11 -9.19 2.59
C GLY A 157 -0.66 -9.71 2.58
N GLY A 158 -0.07 -9.93 1.41
CA GLY A 158 1.38 -10.09 1.28
C GLY A 158 2.15 -8.87 1.79
N ASP A 159 3.40 -9.04 2.19
CA ASP A 159 4.23 -7.93 2.68
C ASP A 159 4.62 -6.97 1.55
N ALA A 160 4.70 -5.69 1.88
CA ALA A 160 5.18 -4.66 0.99
C ALA A 160 6.59 -4.94 0.45
N PHE A 161 6.79 -4.67 -0.84
CA PHE A 161 8.12 -4.63 -1.44
C PHE A 161 8.79 -3.30 -1.14
N TYR A 162 9.17 -3.10 0.15
CA TYR A 162 9.80 -1.87 0.61
C TYR A 162 11.14 -2.18 1.31
N TYR A 163 12.23 -1.85 0.65
CA TYR A 163 13.58 -2.14 1.10
C TYR A 163 14.49 -0.92 0.99
N ARG A 164 15.44 -0.79 1.92
CA ARG A 164 16.63 0.05 1.77
C ARG A 164 17.86 -0.82 1.58
N LYS A 165 18.90 -0.27 0.98
CA LYS A 165 20.21 -0.92 0.86
C LYS A 165 21.14 -0.40 1.93
N VAL A 166 21.71 -1.29 2.76
CA VAL A 166 22.67 -0.98 3.80
C VAL A 166 23.82 -1.99 3.71
N ASP A 167 25.06 -1.51 3.56
CA ASP A 167 26.28 -2.33 3.51
C ASP A 167 26.20 -3.51 2.53
N GLY A 168 25.60 -3.28 1.38
CA GLY A 168 25.43 -4.29 0.33
C GLY A 168 24.24 -5.24 0.50
N ASN A 169 23.57 -5.23 1.65
CA ASN A 169 22.40 -6.04 1.98
C ASN A 169 21.09 -5.24 1.84
N PHE A 170 19.97 -5.94 1.85
CA PHE A 170 18.65 -5.31 1.85
C PHE A 170 18.00 -5.44 3.22
N ASP A 171 17.60 -4.30 3.77
CA ASP A 171 16.81 -4.16 4.99
C ASP A 171 15.35 -3.92 4.61
N ARG A 172 14.42 -4.68 5.21
CA ARG A 172 12.98 -4.58 4.92
C ARG A 172 12.30 -3.58 5.86
N LEU A 173 11.41 -2.76 5.33
CA LEU A 173 10.42 -2.07 6.13
C LEU A 173 9.27 -3.04 6.46
N ILE A 174 9.01 -3.22 7.75
CA ILE A 174 8.04 -4.22 8.23
C ILE A 174 6.63 -3.70 7.98
N SER A 175 5.82 -4.52 7.31
CA SER A 175 4.44 -4.20 6.99
C SER A 175 3.52 -4.56 8.16
N VAL A 176 2.85 -3.56 8.71
CA VAL A 176 1.91 -3.69 9.84
C VAL A 176 0.49 -3.24 9.48
N GLY A 177 0.31 -2.74 8.28
CA GLY A 177 -0.99 -2.39 7.72
C GLY A 177 -1.81 -3.61 7.30
N ASN A 178 -2.88 -3.35 6.55
CA ASN A 178 -3.81 -4.39 6.13
C ASN A 178 -4.30 -4.19 4.69
N VAL A 179 -5.24 -5.05 4.27
CA VAL A 179 -5.99 -4.93 3.02
C VAL A 179 -7.46 -4.71 3.37
N ILE A 180 -8.10 -3.81 2.64
CA ILE A 180 -9.56 -3.58 2.71
C ILE A 180 -10.14 -3.81 1.32
N ILE A 181 -11.07 -4.75 1.23
CA ILE A 181 -11.88 -5.00 0.05
C ILE A 181 -13.29 -4.53 0.35
N GLU A 182 -13.75 -3.50 -0.35
CA GLU A 182 -15.10 -2.96 -0.13
C GLU A 182 -16.19 -3.86 -0.75
N ASN A 183 -17.45 -3.48 -0.59
CA ASN A 183 -18.58 -4.29 -1.04
C ASN A 183 -18.61 -4.50 -2.57
N ASN A 184 -19.17 -5.64 -2.99
CA ASN A 184 -19.42 -5.95 -4.41
C ASN A 184 -18.16 -5.98 -5.30
N VAL A 185 -16.98 -6.22 -4.72
CA VAL A 185 -15.72 -6.36 -5.45
C VAL A 185 -15.58 -7.80 -5.96
N GLU A 186 -15.08 -7.93 -7.20
CA GLU A 186 -14.69 -9.22 -7.76
C GLU A 186 -13.19 -9.23 -8.04
N ILE A 187 -12.49 -10.29 -7.59
CA ILE A 187 -11.06 -10.47 -7.79
C ILE A 187 -10.83 -11.82 -8.48
N GLY A 188 -10.19 -11.77 -9.63
CA GLY A 188 -9.86 -12.93 -10.47
C GLY A 188 -8.84 -13.88 -9.85
N ASN A 189 -8.41 -14.87 -10.65
CA ASN A 189 -7.49 -15.89 -10.20
C ASN A 189 -6.04 -15.43 -10.10
N ASN A 190 -5.31 -15.94 -9.11
CA ASN A 190 -3.87 -15.70 -8.93
C ASN A 190 -3.49 -14.21 -8.88
N CYS A 191 -4.34 -13.38 -8.34
CA CYS A 191 -4.01 -12.00 -8.01
C CYS A 191 -3.22 -11.93 -6.71
N THR A 192 -2.39 -10.89 -6.57
CA THR A 192 -1.65 -10.61 -5.35
C THR A 192 -1.88 -9.15 -4.94
N ILE A 193 -2.36 -8.94 -3.72
CA ILE A 193 -2.65 -7.62 -3.17
C ILE A 193 -1.88 -7.48 -1.87
N ASP A 194 -0.83 -6.64 -1.90
CA ASP A 194 0.03 -6.42 -0.75
C ASP A 194 -0.69 -5.58 0.30
N ARG A 195 -0.43 -5.87 1.59
CA ARG A 195 -0.90 -5.01 2.68
C ARG A 195 -0.19 -3.67 2.68
N GLY A 196 -0.79 -2.65 3.24
CA GLY A 196 -0.10 -1.40 3.49
C GLY A 196 1.10 -1.57 4.43
N VAL A 197 2.10 -0.70 4.32
CA VAL A 197 3.22 -0.68 5.28
C VAL A 197 2.69 -0.32 6.66
N THR A 198 1.95 0.77 6.78
CA THR A 198 1.38 1.23 8.05
C THR A 198 -0.12 1.52 7.97
N ASP A 199 -0.66 1.70 6.78
CA ASP A 199 -2.08 1.97 6.53
C ASP A 199 -2.70 0.80 5.73
N SER A 200 -3.72 1.04 4.94
CA SER A 200 -4.45 0.03 4.18
C SER A 200 -4.20 0.13 2.69
N THR A 201 -4.04 -1.01 2.02
CA THR A 201 -4.29 -1.14 0.59
C THR A 201 -5.79 -1.35 0.40
N ILE A 202 -6.44 -0.56 -0.45
CA ILE A 202 -7.90 -0.51 -0.55
C ILE A 202 -8.35 -0.82 -1.97
N ILE A 203 -9.34 -1.71 -2.11
CA ILE A 203 -10.06 -1.93 -3.35
C ILE A 203 -11.50 -1.45 -3.16
N GLY A 204 -11.85 -0.38 -3.87
CA GLY A 204 -13.13 0.32 -3.75
C GLY A 204 -14.32 -0.45 -4.31
N GLU A 205 -15.47 -0.13 -3.77
CA GLU A 205 -16.75 -0.78 -4.02
C GLU A 205 -17.10 -0.97 -5.50
N GLY A 206 -17.49 -2.19 -5.87
CA GLY A 206 -17.92 -2.54 -7.22
C GLY A 206 -16.79 -2.60 -8.25
N SER A 207 -15.54 -2.55 -7.83
CA SER A 207 -14.39 -2.71 -8.72
C SER A 207 -14.17 -4.18 -9.08
N ILE A 208 -13.75 -4.41 -10.32
CA ILE A 208 -13.55 -5.74 -10.88
C ILE A 208 -12.09 -5.88 -11.34
N LEU A 209 -11.39 -6.85 -10.79
CA LEU A 209 -10.02 -7.21 -11.11
C LEU A 209 -10.02 -8.57 -11.82
N ASP A 210 -9.46 -8.63 -13.01
CA ASP A 210 -9.25 -9.86 -13.76
C ASP A 210 -8.07 -10.67 -13.18
N ASN A 211 -7.58 -11.67 -13.89
CA ASN A 211 -6.60 -12.62 -13.39
C ASN A 211 -5.15 -12.07 -13.37
N GLN A 212 -4.32 -12.57 -12.46
CA GLN A 212 -2.87 -12.31 -12.40
C GLN A 212 -2.53 -10.81 -12.27
N ILE A 213 -3.28 -10.10 -11.47
CA ILE A 213 -3.04 -8.69 -11.17
C ILE A 213 -2.20 -8.58 -9.90
N GLN A 214 -1.19 -7.67 -9.92
CA GLN A 214 -0.43 -7.28 -8.73
C GLN A 214 -0.85 -5.87 -8.32
N ILE A 215 -1.29 -5.72 -7.06
CA ILE A 215 -1.52 -4.43 -6.42
C ILE A 215 -0.50 -4.26 -5.29
N GLY A 216 0.38 -3.27 -5.44
CA GLY A 216 1.39 -2.93 -4.44
C GLY A 216 0.80 -2.23 -3.21
N HIS A 217 1.55 -2.25 -2.14
CA HIS A 217 1.20 -1.74 -0.81
C HIS A 217 0.68 -0.29 -0.81
N ASP A 218 -0.20 0.04 0.12
CA ASP A 218 -0.75 1.39 0.33
C ASP A 218 -1.45 2.00 -0.91
N THR A 219 -1.73 1.18 -1.93
CA THR A 219 -2.46 1.59 -3.13
C THR A 219 -3.96 1.68 -2.84
N ILE A 220 -4.59 2.70 -3.38
CA ILE A 220 -6.03 2.90 -3.34
C ILE A 220 -6.59 2.74 -4.74
N ILE A 221 -7.41 1.72 -4.93
CA ILE A 221 -8.27 1.59 -6.11
C ILE A 221 -9.64 2.14 -5.73
N GLY A 222 -10.14 3.10 -6.49
CA GLY A 222 -11.44 3.72 -6.30
C GLY A 222 -12.60 2.78 -6.64
N LYS A 223 -13.80 3.32 -6.69
CA LYS A 223 -15.03 2.56 -6.95
C LYS A 223 -15.23 2.30 -8.43
N LYS A 224 -15.86 1.14 -8.73
CA LYS A 224 -16.26 0.77 -10.10
C LYS A 224 -15.13 0.82 -11.12
N CYS A 225 -13.92 0.53 -10.69
CA CYS A 225 -12.77 0.37 -11.59
C CYS A 225 -12.82 -0.99 -12.27
N LEU A 226 -12.37 -1.04 -13.52
CA LEU A 226 -12.22 -2.27 -14.29
C LEU A 226 -10.75 -2.47 -14.64
N ILE A 227 -10.13 -3.53 -14.11
CA ILE A 227 -8.69 -3.79 -14.29
C ILE A 227 -8.52 -5.15 -14.94
N ALA A 228 -8.00 -5.16 -16.16
CA ALA A 228 -7.79 -6.38 -16.92
C ALA A 228 -6.48 -7.07 -16.56
N SER A 229 -6.37 -8.33 -16.98
CA SER A 229 -5.34 -9.30 -16.56
C SER A 229 -3.90 -8.83 -16.78
N GLN A 230 -3.02 -9.35 -15.91
CA GLN A 230 -1.57 -9.12 -15.93
C GLN A 230 -1.17 -7.65 -15.75
N THR A 231 -2.03 -6.83 -15.18
CA THR A 231 -1.70 -5.46 -14.79
C THR A 231 -0.89 -5.47 -13.50
N GLY A 232 0.18 -4.68 -13.47
CA GLY A 232 1.02 -4.48 -12.28
C GLY A 232 0.98 -3.02 -11.81
N ILE A 233 0.47 -2.79 -10.62
CA ILE A 233 0.40 -1.47 -9.99
C ILE A 233 1.35 -1.47 -8.80
N ALA A 234 2.38 -0.61 -8.85
CA ALA A 234 3.33 -0.45 -7.75
C ALA A 234 2.68 0.22 -6.54
N GLY A 235 3.39 0.22 -5.40
CA GLY A 235 2.86 0.76 -4.15
C GLY A 235 2.53 2.25 -4.17
N CYS A 236 1.66 2.67 -3.26
CA CYS A 236 1.28 4.06 -3.01
C CYS A 236 0.55 4.76 -4.18
N CYS A 237 -0.01 4.01 -5.14
CA CYS A 237 -0.79 4.57 -6.24
C CYS A 237 -2.21 4.95 -5.79
N ILE A 238 -2.77 5.96 -6.44
CA ILE A 238 -4.16 6.37 -6.26
C ILE A 238 -4.85 6.28 -7.62
N ILE A 239 -5.69 5.28 -7.78
CA ILE A 239 -6.56 5.11 -8.93
C ILE A 239 -7.95 5.58 -8.51
N GLU A 240 -8.40 6.68 -9.05
CA GLU A 240 -9.72 7.22 -8.69
C GLU A 240 -10.88 6.39 -9.28
N ASP A 241 -12.12 6.82 -9.05
CA ASP A 241 -13.31 6.07 -9.44
C ASP A 241 -13.46 5.89 -10.96
N GLU A 242 -14.09 4.80 -11.38
CA GLU A 242 -14.48 4.53 -12.77
C GLU A 242 -13.32 4.47 -13.77
N VAL A 243 -12.10 4.20 -13.28
CA VAL A 243 -10.92 4.02 -14.16
C VAL A 243 -10.97 2.64 -14.81
N THR A 244 -10.69 2.61 -16.12
CA THR A 244 -10.55 1.36 -16.89
C THR A 244 -9.09 1.13 -17.26
N ILE A 245 -8.53 0.00 -16.86
CA ILE A 245 -7.15 -0.40 -17.15
C ILE A 245 -7.17 -1.71 -17.94
N TRP A 246 -6.74 -1.64 -19.18
CA TRP A 246 -6.63 -2.84 -20.02
C TRP A 246 -5.38 -3.65 -19.71
N GLY A 247 -5.29 -4.86 -20.28
CA GLY A 247 -4.31 -5.86 -19.89
C GLY A 247 -2.85 -5.45 -20.03
N GLN A 248 -2.01 -5.99 -19.14
CA GLN A 248 -0.55 -5.79 -19.12
C GLN A 248 -0.09 -4.34 -18.95
N VAL A 249 -0.88 -3.51 -18.32
CA VAL A 249 -0.45 -2.16 -17.92
C VAL A 249 0.52 -2.25 -16.76
N GLY A 250 1.60 -1.46 -16.82
CA GLY A 250 2.57 -1.30 -15.73
C GLY A 250 2.52 0.11 -15.16
N MET A 251 2.46 0.24 -13.83
CA MET A 251 2.34 1.54 -13.16
C MET A 251 3.43 1.75 -12.13
N ALA A 252 4.16 2.86 -12.23
CA ALA A 252 5.19 3.25 -11.27
C ALA A 252 4.58 3.66 -9.92
N SER A 253 5.39 3.56 -8.85
CA SER A 253 4.96 3.91 -7.49
C SER A 253 4.53 5.37 -7.36
N GLY A 254 3.50 5.60 -6.55
CA GLY A 254 3.02 6.94 -6.17
C GLY A 254 2.25 7.69 -7.26
N VAL A 255 1.90 7.03 -8.36
CA VAL A 255 1.14 7.65 -9.45
C VAL A 255 -0.32 7.82 -9.08
N ARG A 256 -0.89 8.96 -9.46
CA ARG A 256 -2.32 9.25 -9.39
C ARG A 256 -2.97 9.21 -10.77
N VAL A 257 -4.09 8.51 -10.90
CA VAL A 257 -4.90 8.44 -12.13
C VAL A 257 -6.30 8.97 -11.84
N GLU A 258 -6.68 10.06 -12.51
CA GLU A 258 -7.97 10.71 -12.28
C GLU A 258 -9.15 9.86 -12.78
N SER A 259 -10.32 10.09 -12.16
CA SER A 259 -11.59 9.36 -12.40
C SER A 259 -11.97 9.31 -13.88
N GLY A 260 -12.47 8.14 -14.32
CA GLY A 260 -12.93 7.91 -15.68
C GLY A 260 -11.82 7.87 -16.73
N THR A 261 -10.56 7.73 -16.33
CA THR A 261 -9.43 7.54 -17.24
C THR A 261 -9.44 6.13 -17.82
N VAL A 262 -9.00 6.00 -19.08
CA VAL A 262 -8.85 4.72 -19.76
C VAL A 262 -7.39 4.50 -20.15
N LEU A 263 -6.80 3.41 -19.65
CA LEU A 263 -5.46 2.96 -20.02
C LEU A 263 -5.57 1.78 -20.99
N LEU A 264 -5.11 1.94 -22.22
CA LEU A 264 -5.11 0.85 -23.18
C LEU A 264 -4.00 -0.17 -22.87
N ALA A 265 -4.15 -1.37 -23.40
CA ALA A 265 -3.26 -2.49 -23.08
C ALA A 265 -1.77 -2.16 -23.30
N LYS A 266 -0.92 -2.69 -22.41
CA LYS A 266 0.55 -2.52 -22.40
C LYS A 266 1.03 -1.07 -22.15
N CYS A 267 0.16 -0.19 -21.69
CA CYS A 267 0.54 1.18 -21.34
C CYS A 267 1.47 1.20 -20.13
N GLY A 268 2.57 1.94 -20.21
CA GLY A 268 3.47 2.23 -19.08
C GLY A 268 3.15 3.59 -18.48
N VAL A 269 2.84 3.65 -17.17
CA VAL A 269 2.46 4.87 -16.46
C VAL A 269 3.53 5.22 -15.43
N ASN A 270 4.19 6.36 -15.60
CA ASN A 270 5.28 6.82 -14.73
C ASN A 270 5.08 8.24 -14.17
N ARG A 271 3.88 8.79 -14.28
CA ARG A 271 3.48 10.11 -13.79
C ARG A 271 1.97 10.17 -13.59
N ASP A 272 1.51 11.17 -12.87
CA ASP A 272 0.08 11.44 -12.70
C ASP A 272 -0.63 11.68 -14.05
N LEU A 273 -1.82 11.11 -14.16
CA LEU A 273 -2.64 11.21 -15.36
C LEU A 273 -3.95 11.91 -15.07
N LYS A 274 -4.24 12.92 -15.87
CA LYS A 274 -5.55 13.57 -15.93
C LYS A 274 -6.56 12.68 -16.67
N LYS A 275 -7.84 12.95 -16.48
CA LYS A 275 -8.90 12.23 -17.21
C LYS A 275 -8.63 12.21 -18.71
N GLY A 276 -8.60 11.03 -19.30
CA GLY A 276 -8.30 10.85 -20.73
C GLY A 276 -8.12 9.38 -21.11
N THR A 277 -7.83 9.13 -22.37
CA THR A 277 -7.47 7.81 -22.89
C THR A 277 -6.00 7.80 -23.25
N TYR A 278 -5.25 6.84 -22.68
CA TYR A 278 -3.81 6.71 -22.88
C TYR A 278 -3.46 5.36 -23.50
N PHE A 279 -2.41 5.33 -24.31
CA PHE A 279 -1.89 4.08 -24.85
C PHE A 279 -0.35 4.09 -24.89
N GLY A 280 0.23 2.91 -24.91
CA GLY A 280 1.67 2.69 -25.01
C GLY A 280 2.07 1.86 -26.23
N LEU A 281 2.94 0.88 -26.05
CA LEU A 281 3.46 0.04 -27.12
C LEU A 281 2.37 -0.77 -27.83
N ILE A 282 2.28 -0.61 -29.14
CA ILE A 282 1.43 -1.40 -30.03
C ILE A 282 2.32 -2.29 -30.88
N ALA A 283 1.93 -3.57 -31.08
CA ALA A 283 2.64 -4.45 -31.99
C ALA A 283 2.54 -3.92 -33.42
N GLU A 284 3.70 -3.81 -34.08
CA GLU A 284 3.82 -3.40 -35.50
C GLU A 284 4.63 -4.45 -36.23
N GLU A 285 4.42 -4.51 -37.56
CA GLU A 285 5.29 -5.32 -38.40
C GLU A 285 6.73 -4.78 -38.30
N PHE A 286 7.71 -5.68 -38.11
CA PHE A 286 9.10 -5.31 -37.79
C PHE A 286 9.72 -4.30 -38.76
N LYS A 287 9.47 -4.46 -40.07
CA LYS A 287 9.98 -3.52 -41.10
C LYS A 287 9.31 -2.14 -40.98
N GLN A 288 8.04 -2.07 -40.59
CA GLN A 288 7.35 -0.80 -40.39
C GLN A 288 7.89 -0.10 -39.13
N PHE A 289 8.11 -0.82 -38.05
CA PHE A 289 8.75 -0.32 -36.85
C PHE A 289 10.13 0.29 -37.17
N LEU A 290 11.01 -0.46 -37.84
CA LEU A 290 12.34 0.03 -38.23
C LEU A 290 12.27 1.31 -39.06
N ARG A 291 11.34 1.38 -40.01
CA ARG A 291 11.16 2.60 -40.86
C ARG A 291 10.73 3.81 -40.01
N LYS A 292 9.88 3.62 -39.00
CA LYS A 292 9.50 4.69 -38.08
C LYS A 292 10.69 5.16 -37.25
N GLU A 293 11.44 4.22 -36.66
CA GLU A 293 12.61 4.53 -35.84
C GLU A 293 13.69 5.32 -36.62
N ILE A 294 13.94 4.91 -37.89
CA ILE A 294 14.88 5.61 -38.76
C ILE A 294 14.39 7.02 -39.06
N LYS A 295 13.08 7.21 -39.33
CA LYS A 295 12.51 8.55 -39.58
C LYS A 295 12.66 9.45 -38.35
N VAL A 296 12.37 8.94 -37.15
CA VAL A 296 12.50 9.71 -35.89
C VAL A 296 13.96 10.11 -35.62
N LYS A 297 14.93 9.20 -35.88
CA LYS A 297 16.36 9.53 -35.75
C LYS A 297 16.83 10.61 -36.76
N ASN A 298 16.23 10.68 -37.90
CA ASN A 298 16.58 11.66 -38.96
C ASN A 298 15.86 13.02 -38.82
N LEU A 299 15.00 13.16 -37.78
CA LEU A 299 14.31 14.41 -37.43
C LEU A 299 15.10 15.27 -36.42
N LYS A 300 16.34 14.88 -36.10
CA LYS A 300 17.23 15.61 -35.16
C LYS A 300 18.18 16.52 -35.94
#